data_810506cff46db041eed1738bdde7d8b7
#
_entry.id   810506cff46db041eed1738bdde7d8b7
#
_cell.length_a   1.000
_cell.length_b   1.000
_cell.length_c   1.000
_cell.angle_alpha   90.00
_cell.angle_beta   90.00
_cell.angle_gamma   90.00
#
_symmetry.space_group_name_H-M   'P 1'
#
loop_
_entity.id
_entity.type
_entity.pdbx_description
1 polymer ?
#
loop_
_entity_poly.entity_id
_entity_poly.type
_entity_poly.pdbx_seq_one_letter_code
_entity_poly.pdbx_strand_id
1 'polypeptide(L)'
;MKINELGENNLIQILEKLISKNKPNFKPNSLVSQLMSIGDDAAIWSDLSANYCITTDSMIENVHFKKQFTNWDDLGWKAISVNQSDIAAMGFNPIYSVVSIGVPENTEVESIKHLYKGMLKATKQNGGEIVGGDTVRSSLITINVSMIGVRGKENNQKTNFLSRSNAIPKDSIAVTGYLGNSAACFDILKKPDKL
;
A
#
# COMPACT_ATOMS: atom_id res chain seq x y z
N MET A 1 8.04 -7.41 -27.23
CA MET A 1 6.77 -7.11 -26.49
C MET A 1 7.08 -6.04 -25.45
N LYS A 2 6.35 -4.97 -25.46
CA LYS A 2 6.51 -3.86 -24.49
C LYS A 2 5.53 -4.06 -23.32
N ILE A 3 5.80 -3.40 -22.18
CA ILE A 3 4.95 -3.52 -20.97
C ILE A 3 3.50 -3.11 -21.24
N ASN A 4 3.28 -2.08 -22.04
CA ASN A 4 1.93 -1.64 -22.42
C ASN A 4 1.14 -2.66 -23.28
N GLU A 5 1.83 -3.59 -23.94
CA GLU A 5 1.22 -4.69 -24.71
C GLU A 5 0.93 -5.89 -23.80
N LEU A 6 1.73 -6.08 -22.74
CA LEU A 6 1.62 -7.21 -21.83
C LEU A 6 0.55 -6.99 -20.73
N GLY A 7 0.46 -5.77 -20.20
CA GLY A 7 -0.34 -5.41 -19.04
C GLY A 7 0.28 -5.81 -17.70
N GLU A 8 -0.18 -5.17 -16.64
CA GLU A 8 0.40 -5.28 -15.28
C GLU A 8 0.31 -6.71 -14.72
N ASN A 9 -0.87 -7.32 -14.74
CA ASN A 9 -1.09 -8.65 -14.18
C ASN A 9 -0.20 -9.72 -14.80
N ASN A 10 -0.01 -9.68 -16.13
CA ASN A 10 0.86 -10.64 -16.80
C ASN A 10 2.34 -10.38 -16.48
N LEU A 11 2.75 -9.10 -16.29
CA LEU A 11 4.09 -8.77 -15.85
C LEU A 11 4.35 -9.33 -14.45
N ILE A 12 3.43 -9.15 -13.51
CA ILE A 12 3.51 -9.69 -12.14
C ILE A 12 3.69 -11.21 -12.18
N GLN A 13 2.94 -11.94 -12.98
CA GLN A 13 3.08 -13.40 -13.13
C GLN A 13 4.46 -13.82 -13.66
N ILE A 14 5.02 -13.06 -14.60
CA ILE A 14 6.38 -13.31 -15.12
C ILE A 14 7.41 -13.12 -14.02
N LEU A 15 7.31 -12.01 -13.26
CA LEU A 15 8.21 -11.69 -12.17
C LEU A 15 8.12 -12.72 -11.04
N GLU A 16 6.91 -13.15 -10.67
CA GLU A 16 6.69 -14.21 -9.69
C GLU A 16 7.41 -15.51 -10.09
N LYS A 17 7.25 -15.95 -11.34
CA LYS A 17 7.93 -17.14 -11.86
C LYS A 17 9.44 -16.98 -11.83
N LEU A 18 9.96 -15.81 -12.17
CA LEU A 18 11.38 -15.53 -12.16
C LEU A 18 11.94 -15.58 -10.73
N ILE A 19 11.28 -14.92 -9.78
CA ILE A 19 11.66 -14.89 -8.36
C ILE A 19 11.60 -16.30 -7.76
N SER A 20 10.54 -17.05 -8.04
CA SER A 20 10.36 -18.40 -7.51
C SER A 20 11.45 -19.38 -7.96
N LYS A 21 11.92 -19.23 -9.21
CA LYS A 21 13.00 -20.06 -9.76
C LYS A 21 14.38 -19.70 -9.19
N ASN A 22 14.55 -18.50 -8.68
CA ASN A 22 15.84 -17.97 -8.21
C ASN A 22 15.83 -17.69 -6.70
N LYS A 23 15.02 -18.41 -5.93
CA LYS A 23 15.02 -18.27 -4.46
C LYS A 23 16.41 -18.53 -3.91
N PRO A 24 16.95 -17.65 -3.04
CA PRO A 24 18.24 -17.86 -2.42
C PRO A 24 18.20 -19.13 -1.54
N ASN A 25 19.31 -19.87 -1.47
CA ASN A 25 19.47 -21.01 -0.56
C ASN A 25 19.48 -20.61 0.93
N PHE A 26 19.32 -19.33 1.22
CA PHE A 26 19.16 -18.82 2.57
C PHE A 26 17.84 -19.32 3.16
N LYS A 27 17.92 -20.16 4.17
CA LYS A 27 16.76 -20.49 5.00
C LYS A 27 16.70 -19.45 6.12
N PRO A 28 15.64 -18.65 6.23
CA PRO A 28 15.41 -17.86 7.42
C PRO A 28 15.53 -18.79 8.64
N ASN A 29 16.03 -18.27 9.75
CA ASN A 29 16.12 -19.02 11.00
C ASN A 29 14.81 -19.84 11.19
N SER A 30 14.92 -21.06 11.69
CA SER A 30 13.80 -21.99 11.89
C SER A 30 12.60 -21.40 12.68
N LEU A 31 12.81 -20.23 13.28
CA LEU A 31 11.78 -19.48 14.03
C LEU A 31 10.85 -18.62 13.12
N VAL A 32 11.22 -18.41 11.84
CA VAL A 32 10.42 -17.61 10.91
C VAL A 32 9.97 -18.48 9.75
N SER A 33 8.68 -18.51 9.49
CA SER A 33 8.09 -19.20 8.35
C SER A 33 7.34 -18.25 7.44
N GLN A 34 7.60 -18.32 6.13
CA GLN A 34 6.81 -17.62 5.12
C GLN A 34 5.51 -18.37 4.90
N LEU A 35 4.37 -17.68 5.07
CA LEU A 35 3.03 -18.26 4.90
C LEU A 35 2.41 -17.88 3.55
N MET A 36 2.68 -16.68 3.03
CA MET A 36 2.16 -16.17 1.76
C MET A 36 3.22 -15.28 1.10
N SER A 37 3.32 -15.37 -0.21
CA SER A 37 4.25 -14.59 -1.03
C SER A 37 3.46 -13.72 -2.03
N ILE A 38 4.03 -13.45 -3.21
CA ILE A 38 3.42 -12.68 -4.28
C ILE A 38 2.07 -13.30 -4.70
N GLY A 39 1.05 -12.45 -4.94
CA GLY A 39 -0.26 -12.90 -5.44
C GLY A 39 -1.46 -12.46 -4.62
N ASP A 40 -1.24 -11.77 -3.50
CA ASP A 40 -2.29 -11.17 -2.68
C ASP A 40 -1.91 -9.71 -2.30
N ASP A 41 -2.72 -9.02 -1.49
CA ASP A 41 -2.51 -7.62 -1.12
C ASP A 41 -1.24 -7.39 -0.29
N ALA A 42 -0.78 -8.41 0.45
CA ALA A 42 0.47 -8.36 1.19
C ALA A 42 1.17 -9.71 1.27
N ALA A 43 2.49 -9.70 1.42
CA ALA A 43 3.24 -10.89 1.81
C ALA A 43 3.12 -11.14 3.32
N ILE A 44 3.03 -12.42 3.74
CA ILE A 44 2.83 -12.80 5.15
C ILE A 44 3.96 -13.73 5.60
N TRP A 45 4.46 -13.48 6.80
CA TRP A 45 5.33 -14.40 7.54
C TRP A 45 4.90 -14.50 9.00
N SER A 46 5.36 -15.52 9.69
CA SER A 46 5.14 -15.67 11.12
C SER A 46 6.42 -15.99 11.86
N ASP A 47 6.49 -15.58 13.10
CA ASP A 47 7.45 -16.03 14.10
C ASP A 47 6.73 -16.79 15.23
N LEU A 48 7.42 -17.00 16.38
CA LEU A 48 6.83 -17.68 17.52
C LEU A 48 5.69 -16.90 18.19
N SER A 49 5.67 -15.57 18.07
CA SER A 49 4.78 -14.66 18.83
C SER A 49 3.59 -14.18 18.01
N ALA A 50 3.78 -13.91 16.70
CA ALA A 50 2.80 -13.24 15.87
C ALA A 50 2.89 -13.64 14.40
N ASN A 51 1.88 -13.23 13.65
CA ASN A 51 1.92 -13.16 12.20
C ASN A 51 2.16 -11.72 11.78
N TYR A 52 2.93 -11.53 10.73
CA TYR A 52 3.26 -10.22 10.16
C TYR A 52 2.91 -10.20 8.68
N CYS A 53 2.59 -9.04 8.18
CA CYS A 53 2.48 -8.81 6.74
C CYS A 53 3.26 -7.56 6.33
N ILE A 54 3.62 -7.47 5.07
CA ILE A 54 4.26 -6.30 4.46
C ILE A 54 3.65 -6.03 3.10
N THR A 55 3.32 -4.76 2.87
CA THR A 55 2.88 -4.25 1.56
C THR A 55 3.68 -3.02 1.17
N THR A 56 3.57 -2.61 -0.08
CA THR A 56 4.15 -1.37 -0.59
C THR A 56 3.32 -0.81 -1.73
N ASP A 57 3.02 0.49 -1.64
CA ASP A 57 2.33 1.26 -2.68
C ASP A 57 3.13 2.49 -3.09
N SER A 58 3.06 2.81 -4.38
CA SER A 58 3.69 3.98 -4.96
C SER A 58 2.66 4.95 -5.50
N MET A 59 2.85 6.24 -5.25
CA MET A 59 2.08 7.32 -5.83
C MET A 59 2.97 8.22 -6.68
N ILE A 60 2.60 8.42 -7.94
CA ILE A 60 3.36 9.21 -8.92
C ILE A 60 2.47 10.32 -9.43
N GLU A 61 3.00 11.54 -9.44
CA GLU A 61 2.34 12.72 -10.00
C GLU A 61 1.91 12.47 -11.45
N ASN A 62 0.73 12.96 -11.83
CA ASN A 62 0.07 12.78 -13.12
C ASN A 62 -0.38 11.35 -13.43
N VAL A 63 -0.07 10.36 -12.59
CA VAL A 63 -0.58 8.97 -12.68
C VAL A 63 -1.65 8.73 -11.62
N HIS A 64 -1.28 8.87 -10.34
CA HIS A 64 -2.15 8.55 -9.20
C HIS A 64 -2.81 9.79 -8.57
N PHE A 65 -2.28 10.97 -8.84
CA PHE A 65 -2.81 12.26 -8.40
C PHE A 65 -2.37 13.40 -9.32
N LYS A 66 -3.05 14.54 -9.23
CA LYS A 66 -2.67 15.79 -9.90
C LYS A 66 -2.60 16.89 -8.86
N LYS A 67 -1.50 17.66 -8.82
CA LYS A 67 -1.29 18.78 -7.89
C LYS A 67 -2.40 19.83 -7.96
N GLN A 68 -2.98 20.06 -9.13
CA GLN A 68 -4.07 21.02 -9.30
C GLN A 68 -5.36 20.63 -8.59
N PHE A 69 -5.55 19.34 -8.24
CA PHE A 69 -6.76 18.84 -7.60
C PHE A 69 -6.52 18.30 -6.19
N THR A 70 -5.27 18.22 -5.76
CA THR A 70 -4.91 17.55 -4.50
C THR A 70 -3.96 18.46 -3.71
N ASN A 71 -4.36 18.86 -2.51
CA ASN A 71 -3.46 19.53 -1.59
C ASN A 71 -2.49 18.56 -0.94
N TRP A 72 -1.44 19.07 -0.31
CA TRP A 72 -0.38 18.26 0.25
C TRP A 72 -0.81 17.42 1.46
N ASP A 73 -1.72 17.93 2.30
CA ASP A 73 -2.23 17.20 3.47
C ASP A 73 -3.05 15.97 3.02
N ASP A 74 -3.96 16.15 2.04
CA ASP A 74 -4.77 15.05 1.50
C ASP A 74 -3.90 14.03 0.74
N LEU A 75 -2.86 14.50 0.03
CA LEU A 75 -1.91 13.62 -0.63
C LEU A 75 -1.16 12.74 0.38
N GLY A 76 -0.71 13.35 1.48
CA GLY A 76 -0.06 12.62 2.57
C GLY A 76 -0.99 11.61 3.24
N TRP A 77 -2.23 12.01 3.52
CA TRP A 77 -3.25 11.11 4.02
C TRP A 77 -3.44 9.91 3.11
N LYS A 78 -3.65 10.14 1.81
CA LYS A 78 -3.87 9.09 0.82
C LYS A 78 -2.68 8.14 0.75
N ALA A 79 -1.44 8.66 0.74
CA ALA A 79 -0.23 7.85 0.63
C ALA A 79 -0.09 6.79 1.74
N ILE A 80 -0.52 7.12 2.96
CA ILE A 80 -0.56 6.17 4.08
C ILE A 80 -1.79 5.27 3.98
N SER A 81 -2.97 5.85 3.66
CA SER A 81 -4.23 5.11 3.70
C SER A 81 -4.34 3.98 2.68
N VAL A 82 -3.70 4.09 1.51
CA VAL A 82 -3.69 2.99 0.52
C VAL A 82 -2.98 1.76 1.10
N ASN A 83 -1.84 1.93 1.76
CA ASN A 83 -1.12 0.85 2.43
C ASN A 83 -1.88 0.30 3.65
N GLN A 84 -2.51 1.18 4.46
CA GLN A 84 -3.37 0.74 5.56
C GLN A 84 -4.53 -0.13 5.06
N SER A 85 -5.05 0.17 3.87
CA SER A 85 -6.10 -0.61 3.21
C SER A 85 -5.66 -2.04 2.91
N ASP A 86 -4.46 -2.23 2.37
CA ASP A 86 -3.92 -3.56 2.10
C ASP A 86 -3.69 -4.37 3.37
N ILE A 87 -3.12 -3.72 4.40
CA ILE A 87 -2.93 -4.35 5.72
C ILE A 87 -4.27 -4.79 6.30
N ALA A 88 -5.29 -3.93 6.21
CA ALA A 88 -6.65 -4.22 6.69
C ALA A 88 -7.33 -5.32 5.87
N ALA A 89 -7.14 -5.35 4.54
CA ALA A 89 -7.68 -6.38 3.65
C ALA A 89 -7.17 -7.78 4.01
N MET A 90 -5.95 -7.89 4.55
CA MET A 90 -5.36 -9.14 5.03
C MET A 90 -5.74 -9.47 6.48
N GLY A 91 -6.47 -8.58 7.18
CA GLY A 91 -6.91 -8.76 8.57
C GLY A 91 -5.82 -8.49 9.61
N PHE A 92 -4.89 -7.59 9.31
CA PHE A 92 -3.78 -7.15 10.19
C PHE A 92 -3.97 -5.72 10.67
N ASN A 93 -3.23 -5.34 11.71
CA ASN A 93 -3.15 -3.98 12.22
C ASN A 93 -1.81 -3.34 11.81
N PRO A 94 -1.83 -2.16 11.18
CA PRO A 94 -0.61 -1.44 10.80
C PRO A 94 0.22 -1.08 12.03
N ILE A 95 1.55 -1.31 11.99
CA ILE A 95 2.46 -0.94 13.08
C ILE A 95 3.53 0.06 12.66
N TYR A 96 4.28 -0.22 11.61
CA TYR A 96 5.38 0.62 11.14
C TYR A 96 5.31 0.86 9.65
N SER A 97 5.81 2.03 9.23
CA SER A 97 6.02 2.35 7.83
C SER A 97 7.35 3.04 7.60
N VAL A 98 7.87 2.91 6.38
CA VAL A 98 8.97 3.71 5.86
C VAL A 98 8.50 4.42 4.60
N VAL A 99 8.92 5.69 4.43
CA VAL A 99 8.44 6.56 3.36
C VAL A 99 9.60 7.03 2.52
N SER A 100 9.63 6.66 1.24
CA SER A 100 10.59 7.22 0.28
C SER A 100 9.90 8.25 -0.60
N ILE A 101 10.45 9.48 -0.64
CA ILE A 101 9.92 10.56 -1.48
C ILE A 101 10.94 11.02 -2.50
N GLY A 102 10.48 11.20 -3.74
CA GLY A 102 11.19 11.91 -4.78
C GLY A 102 10.47 13.24 -5.06
N VAL A 103 11.21 14.34 -5.04
CA VAL A 103 10.60 15.68 -5.23
C VAL A 103 11.47 16.56 -6.13
N PRO A 104 10.84 17.46 -6.94
CA PRO A 104 11.57 18.48 -7.67
C PRO A 104 12.36 19.40 -6.73
N GLU A 105 13.54 19.84 -7.17
CA GLU A 105 14.44 20.66 -6.35
C GLU A 105 13.85 22.03 -5.94
N ASN A 106 12.88 22.52 -6.71
CA ASN A 106 12.17 23.77 -6.42
C ASN A 106 10.92 23.57 -5.55
N THR A 107 10.72 22.38 -4.96
CA THR A 107 9.60 22.11 -4.06
C THR A 107 9.83 22.83 -2.73
N GLU A 108 8.82 23.59 -2.29
CA GLU A 108 8.90 24.31 -1.02
C GLU A 108 8.92 23.34 0.18
N VAL A 109 9.77 23.60 1.16
CA VAL A 109 9.86 22.82 2.39
C VAL A 109 8.51 22.76 3.12
N GLU A 110 7.75 23.84 3.10
CA GLU A 110 6.42 23.89 3.74
C GLU A 110 5.44 22.90 3.08
N SER A 111 5.53 22.71 1.77
CA SER A 111 4.76 21.69 1.05
C SER A 111 5.04 20.27 1.59
N ILE A 112 6.31 19.97 1.83
CA ILE A 112 6.69 18.65 2.39
C ILE A 112 6.22 18.50 3.83
N LYS A 113 6.27 19.58 4.63
CA LYS A 113 5.68 19.55 5.98
C LYS A 113 4.18 19.27 5.96
N HIS A 114 3.44 19.86 5.04
CA HIS A 114 2.01 19.59 4.84
C HIS A 114 1.78 18.14 4.42
N LEU A 115 2.58 17.60 3.49
CA LEU A 115 2.53 16.18 3.12
C LEU A 115 2.66 15.29 4.36
N TYR A 116 3.68 15.52 5.18
CA TYR A 116 3.90 14.74 6.40
C TYR A 116 2.83 14.97 7.46
N LYS A 117 2.25 16.17 7.58
CA LYS A 117 1.08 16.41 8.46
C LYS A 117 -0.10 15.50 8.08
N GLY A 118 -0.39 15.37 6.78
CA GLY A 118 -1.41 14.46 6.28
C GLY A 118 -1.10 12.99 6.60
N MET A 119 0.15 12.57 6.36
CA MET A 119 0.62 11.23 6.72
C MET A 119 0.45 10.94 8.21
N LEU A 120 0.93 11.84 9.07
CA LEU A 120 0.85 11.70 10.53
C LEU A 120 -0.61 11.68 11.03
N LYS A 121 -1.52 12.40 10.39
CA LYS A 121 -2.94 12.33 10.70
C LYS A 121 -3.50 10.93 10.40
N ALA A 122 -3.15 10.33 9.28
CA ALA A 122 -3.56 8.97 8.92
C ALA A 122 -2.98 7.92 9.87
N THR A 123 -1.69 7.99 10.19
CA THR A 123 -1.04 7.06 11.13
C THR A 123 -1.60 7.18 12.55
N LYS A 124 -1.91 8.39 13.01
CA LYS A 124 -2.53 8.63 14.32
C LYS A 124 -3.92 7.98 14.41
N GLN A 125 -4.66 7.93 13.32
CA GLN A 125 -6.01 7.37 13.30
C GLN A 125 -6.02 5.85 13.21
N ASN A 126 -5.16 5.26 12.37
CA ASN A 126 -5.26 3.85 11.98
C ASN A 126 -3.96 3.05 12.20
N GLY A 127 -2.92 3.63 12.80
CA GLY A 127 -1.62 2.97 13.00
C GLY A 127 -0.67 3.10 11.80
N GLY A 128 0.46 2.41 11.85
CA GLY A 128 1.50 2.47 10.81
C GLY A 128 2.50 3.61 11.03
N GLU A 129 3.03 3.75 12.27
CA GLU A 129 4.00 4.78 12.64
C GLU A 129 5.14 4.91 11.61
N ILE A 130 5.47 6.14 11.20
CA ILE A 130 6.58 6.40 10.29
C ILE A 130 7.88 6.33 11.08
N VAL A 131 8.70 5.30 10.81
CA VAL A 131 9.95 5.02 11.53
C VAL A 131 11.20 5.30 10.70
N GLY A 132 11.06 5.67 9.44
CA GLY A 132 12.18 5.97 8.55
C GLY A 132 11.76 6.26 7.13
N GLY A 133 12.75 6.36 6.25
CA GLY A 133 12.51 6.62 4.83
C GLY A 133 13.73 7.14 4.10
N ASP A 134 13.50 7.65 2.90
CA ASP A 134 14.51 8.24 2.03
C ASP A 134 13.97 9.47 1.32
N THR A 135 14.85 10.38 0.93
CA THR A 135 14.48 11.58 0.18
C THR A 135 15.46 11.81 -0.95
N VAL A 136 14.94 11.82 -2.17
CA VAL A 136 15.75 11.99 -3.39
C VAL A 136 15.19 13.11 -4.28
N ARG A 137 16.06 13.64 -5.14
CA ARG A 137 15.62 14.55 -6.20
C ARG A 137 14.95 13.76 -7.32
N SER A 138 13.81 14.27 -7.81
CA SER A 138 13.08 13.70 -8.93
C SER A 138 12.50 14.82 -9.81
N SER A 139 12.17 14.53 -11.04
CA SER A 139 11.45 15.47 -11.94
C SER A 139 9.96 15.58 -11.62
N LEU A 140 9.38 14.58 -10.97
CA LEU A 140 7.99 14.50 -10.55
C LEU A 140 7.93 14.17 -9.06
N ILE A 141 6.82 14.51 -8.43
CA ILE A 141 6.55 14.04 -7.06
C ILE A 141 6.27 12.54 -7.13
N THR A 142 7.08 11.77 -6.41
CA THR A 142 6.89 10.34 -6.19
C THR A 142 6.88 10.05 -4.69
N ILE A 143 5.97 9.22 -4.26
CA ILE A 143 5.85 8.81 -2.86
C ILE A 143 5.71 7.30 -2.86
N ASN A 144 6.62 6.63 -2.20
CA ASN A 144 6.55 5.18 -1.99
C ASN A 144 6.47 4.93 -0.48
N VAL A 145 5.49 4.16 -0.06
CA VAL A 145 5.33 3.75 1.33
C VAL A 145 5.38 2.25 1.40
N SER A 146 6.25 1.72 2.27
CA SER A 146 6.21 0.32 2.65
C SER A 146 5.72 0.22 4.09
N MET A 147 4.78 -0.67 4.36
CA MET A 147 4.10 -0.77 5.65
C MET A 147 4.09 -2.21 6.16
N ILE A 148 4.34 -2.35 7.46
CA ILE A 148 4.27 -3.63 8.17
C ILE A 148 3.00 -3.65 9.03
N GLY A 149 2.27 -4.75 8.96
CA GLY A 149 1.17 -5.06 9.84
C GLY A 149 1.46 -6.26 10.73
N VAL A 150 0.78 -6.33 11.87
CA VAL A 150 0.88 -7.42 12.84
C VAL A 150 -0.51 -7.95 13.20
N ARG A 151 -0.57 -9.26 13.45
CA ARG A 151 -1.71 -9.94 14.07
C ARG A 151 -1.19 -10.93 15.08
N GLY A 152 -1.66 -10.84 16.33
CA GLY A 152 -1.34 -11.80 17.39
C GLY A 152 -1.81 -13.20 17.01
N LYS A 153 -1.12 -14.23 17.53
CA LYS A 153 -1.58 -15.62 17.46
C LYS A 153 -2.64 -15.83 18.53
N GLU A 154 -3.85 -16.14 18.11
CA GLU A 154 -4.89 -16.60 19.02
C GLU A 154 -4.64 -18.08 19.35
N ASN A 155 -4.72 -18.43 20.63
CA ASN A 155 -4.58 -19.81 21.10
C ASN A 155 -5.60 -20.70 20.39
N ASN A 156 -5.09 -21.76 19.71
CA ASN A 156 -5.86 -22.81 19.02
C ASN A 156 -6.57 -22.46 17.70
N GLN A 157 -6.35 -21.32 17.08
CA GLN A 157 -6.84 -21.10 15.72
C GLN A 157 -5.73 -21.31 14.69
N LYS A 158 -6.01 -22.10 13.64
CA LYS A 158 -5.24 -22.07 12.39
C LYS A 158 -5.08 -20.62 11.99
N THR A 159 -3.91 -20.23 11.51
CA THR A 159 -3.55 -18.87 11.07
C THR A 159 -4.63 -18.29 10.14
N ASN A 160 -5.63 -17.62 10.72
CA ASN A 160 -6.74 -17.04 9.96
C ASN A 160 -6.37 -15.61 9.55
N PHE A 161 -5.60 -15.48 8.47
CA PHE A 161 -5.53 -14.22 7.74
C PHE A 161 -6.57 -14.23 6.61
N LEU A 162 -7.03 -13.07 6.22
CA LEU A 162 -7.90 -12.89 5.07
C LEU A 162 -7.07 -13.01 3.79
N SER A 163 -7.63 -13.61 2.75
CA SER A 163 -6.99 -13.66 1.43
C SER A 163 -8.06 -13.62 0.33
N ARG A 164 -7.68 -13.19 -0.84
CA ARG A 164 -8.55 -13.17 -2.02
C ARG A 164 -9.11 -14.55 -2.37
N SER A 165 -8.37 -15.60 -2.08
CA SER A 165 -8.73 -16.99 -2.37
C SER A 165 -9.67 -17.63 -1.35
N ASN A 166 -9.96 -16.97 -0.21
CA ASN A 166 -10.77 -17.53 0.85
C ASN A 166 -12.29 -17.34 0.67
N ALA A 167 -12.70 -16.48 -0.27
CA ALA A 167 -14.11 -16.26 -0.58
C ALA A 167 -14.77 -17.52 -1.13
N ILE A 168 -15.96 -17.86 -0.62
CA ILE A 168 -16.73 -19.02 -1.02
C ILE A 168 -18.13 -18.61 -1.52
N PRO A 169 -18.81 -19.45 -2.34
CA PRO A 169 -20.19 -19.21 -2.73
C PRO A 169 -21.10 -19.05 -1.51
N LYS A 170 -21.96 -18.05 -1.52
CA LYS A 170 -22.89 -17.58 -0.47
C LYS A 170 -22.27 -16.61 0.56
N ASP A 171 -21.02 -16.22 0.44
CA ASP A 171 -20.49 -15.11 1.22
C ASP A 171 -21.23 -13.82 0.84
N SER A 172 -21.44 -12.96 1.83
CA SER A 172 -22.04 -11.65 1.61
C SER A 172 -21.01 -10.70 1.05
N ILE A 173 -21.38 -10.00 -0.03
CA ILE A 173 -20.56 -8.93 -0.60
C ILE A 173 -20.96 -7.62 0.07
N ALA A 174 -20.01 -6.93 0.67
CA ALA A 174 -20.22 -5.64 1.30
C ALA A 174 -19.30 -4.58 0.68
N VAL A 175 -19.74 -3.33 0.68
CA VAL A 175 -18.96 -2.17 0.23
C VAL A 175 -19.17 -1.01 1.20
N THR A 176 -18.10 -0.27 1.47
CA THR A 176 -18.16 0.93 2.30
C THR A 176 -18.47 2.15 1.42
N GLY A 177 -19.47 2.95 1.81
CA GLY A 177 -19.91 4.13 1.06
C GLY A 177 -20.66 3.79 -0.23
N TYR A 178 -20.60 4.71 -1.19
CA TYR A 178 -21.30 4.57 -2.47
C TYR A 178 -20.33 4.33 -3.62
N LEU A 179 -20.63 3.36 -4.46
CA LEU A 179 -19.88 3.10 -5.68
C LEU A 179 -19.98 4.30 -6.64
N GLY A 180 -18.83 4.66 -7.24
CA GLY A 180 -18.75 5.73 -8.24
C GLY A 180 -18.50 7.13 -7.70
N ASN A 181 -18.60 7.41 -6.38
CA ASN A 181 -18.37 8.74 -5.82
C ASN A 181 -17.02 9.34 -6.20
N SER A 182 -15.96 8.57 -6.15
CA SER A 182 -14.60 9.03 -6.51
C SER A 182 -14.52 9.41 -7.99
N ALA A 183 -15.09 8.63 -8.89
CA ALA A 183 -15.11 8.91 -10.33
C ALA A 183 -15.95 10.15 -10.64
N ALA A 184 -17.14 10.27 -10.04
CA ALA A 184 -18.01 11.44 -10.19
C ALA A 184 -17.33 12.73 -9.70
N CYS A 185 -16.70 12.69 -8.52
CA CYS A 185 -15.96 13.82 -7.98
C CYS A 185 -14.82 14.25 -8.94
N PHE A 186 -14.08 13.29 -9.50
CA PHE A 186 -13.01 13.58 -10.43
C PHE A 186 -13.51 14.18 -11.75
N ASP A 187 -14.65 13.76 -12.25
CA ASP A 187 -15.27 14.35 -13.45
C ASP A 187 -15.76 15.79 -13.21
N ILE A 188 -16.27 16.09 -12.01
CA ILE A 188 -16.63 17.43 -11.57
C ILE A 188 -15.37 18.34 -11.54
N LEU A 189 -14.29 17.88 -10.89
CA LEU A 189 -13.04 18.62 -10.79
C LEU A 189 -12.41 18.93 -12.15
N LYS A 190 -12.62 18.07 -13.16
CA LYS A 190 -12.14 18.32 -14.53
C LYS A 190 -12.95 19.38 -15.29
N LYS A 191 -14.18 19.63 -14.89
CA LYS A 191 -15.12 20.50 -15.59
C LYS A 191 -15.84 21.43 -14.62
N PRO A 192 -15.10 22.32 -13.91
CA PRO A 192 -15.67 23.19 -12.88
C PRO A 192 -16.77 24.13 -13.42
N ASP A 193 -16.74 24.48 -14.73
CA ASP A 193 -17.71 25.36 -15.35
C ASP A 193 -19.06 24.71 -15.66
N LYS A 194 -19.26 23.43 -15.32
CA LYS A 194 -20.51 22.69 -15.52
C LYS A 194 -21.32 22.48 -14.23
N LEU A 195 -20.90 23.08 -13.15
CA LEU A 195 -21.63 23.24 -11.89
C LEU A 195 -22.29 24.62 -11.85
#